data_1e16390b30a8a8409f18d2528fe18474
#
_entry.id   1e16390b30a8a8409f18d2528fe18474
#
_cell.length_a   1.000
_cell.length_b   1.000
_cell.length_c   1.000
_cell.angle_alpha   90.00
_cell.angle_beta   90.00
_cell.angle_gamma   90.00
#
_symmetry.space_group_name_H-M   'P 1'
#
loop_
_entity.id
_entity.type
_entity.pdbx_description
1 polymer ?
#
loop_
_entity_poly.entity_id
_entity_poly.type
_entity_poly.pdbx_seq_one_letter_code
_entity_poly.pdbx_strand_id
1 'polypeptide(L)'
;MKKLLLSAMLMGSAFAANAQEITFAMEPSYPPFETTNEKGEIIGFDVDVANAICKEIQATCHFKSQSFDALIPSLKAKRFDAAISAMDITEARAKQVSFSNAYYDSTA
;
A
#
# COMPACT_ATOMS: atom_id res chain seq x y z
N MET A 1 14.32 -37.58 49.92
CA MET A 1 13.44 -36.49 49.55
C MET A 1 13.80 -35.97 48.19
N LYS A 2 13.03 -36.30 47.21
CA LYS A 2 13.22 -35.79 45.85
C LYS A 2 12.52 -34.46 45.73
N LYS A 3 13.28 -33.37 45.62
CA LYS A 3 12.73 -32.07 45.29
C LYS A 3 12.46 -32.03 43.78
N LEU A 4 11.22 -32.12 43.40
CA LEU A 4 10.78 -31.86 42.04
C LEU A 4 10.85 -30.34 41.83
N LEU A 5 11.88 -29.90 41.16
CA LEU A 5 11.94 -28.56 40.57
C LEU A 5 11.06 -28.58 39.33
N LEU A 6 9.83 -28.14 39.45
CA LEU A 6 9.00 -27.77 38.32
C LEU A 6 9.61 -26.49 37.74
N SER A 7 10.48 -26.66 36.76
CA SER A 7 10.83 -25.55 35.88
C SER A 7 9.61 -25.25 35.01
N ALA A 8 8.83 -24.27 35.41
CA ALA A 8 7.82 -23.70 34.56
C ALA A 8 8.60 -23.00 33.41
N MET A 9 8.78 -23.69 32.29
CA MET A 9 9.13 -23.06 31.05
C MET A 9 7.98 -22.17 30.64
N LEU A 10 8.07 -20.88 30.94
CA LEU A 10 7.31 -19.86 30.30
C LEU A 10 7.82 -19.82 28.88
N MET A 11 7.20 -20.59 27.98
CA MET A 11 7.29 -20.36 26.56
C MET A 11 6.57 -19.04 26.31
N GLY A 12 7.32 -17.93 26.33
CA GLY A 12 6.89 -16.71 25.73
C GLY A 12 6.71 -16.97 24.24
N SER A 13 5.47 -17.22 23.80
CA SER A 13 5.13 -17.13 22.41
C SER A 13 5.38 -15.68 22.00
N ALA A 14 6.56 -15.42 21.45
CA ALA A 14 6.79 -14.22 20.71
C ALA A 14 5.83 -14.27 19.51
N PHE A 15 4.67 -13.62 19.65
CA PHE A 15 3.89 -13.25 18.48
C PHE A 15 4.79 -12.32 17.68
N ALA A 16 5.51 -12.85 16.68
CA ALA A 16 6.05 -12.05 15.64
C ALA A 16 4.86 -11.35 14.99
N ALA A 17 4.63 -10.09 15.33
CA ALA A 17 3.73 -9.26 14.59
C ALA A 17 4.28 -9.23 13.17
N ASN A 18 3.67 -10.01 12.26
CA ASN A 18 3.96 -9.93 10.85
C ASN A 18 3.60 -8.51 10.41
N ALA A 19 4.62 -7.68 10.16
CA ALA A 19 4.41 -6.36 9.61
C ALA A 19 3.63 -6.54 8.31
N GLN A 20 2.46 -5.90 8.23
CA GLN A 20 1.66 -5.90 7.02
C GLN A 20 2.46 -5.23 5.90
N GLU A 21 2.48 -5.84 4.73
CA GLU A 21 3.07 -5.28 3.53
C GLU A 21 1.98 -4.93 2.55
N ILE A 22 2.06 -3.72 1.98
CA ILE A 22 1.10 -3.23 0.99
C ILE A 22 1.86 -2.82 -0.26
N THR A 23 1.49 -3.40 -1.39
CA THR A 23 2.00 -2.99 -2.70
C THR A 23 1.00 -2.08 -3.38
N PHE A 24 1.42 -0.85 -3.62
CA PHE A 24 0.70 0.14 -4.42
C PHE A 24 1.24 0.14 -5.85
N ALA A 25 0.35 0.25 -6.82
CA ALA A 25 0.73 0.49 -8.21
C ALA A 25 0.28 1.85 -8.68
N MET A 26 1.05 2.45 -9.56
CA MET A 26 0.81 3.76 -10.15
C MET A 26 1.52 3.91 -11.49
N GLU A 27 1.06 4.83 -12.31
CA GLU A 27 1.80 5.26 -13.49
C GLU A 27 2.65 6.49 -13.15
N PRO A 28 3.99 6.37 -13.06
CA PRO A 28 4.86 7.44 -12.57
C PRO A 28 5.23 8.46 -13.66
N SER A 29 4.23 8.99 -14.35
CA SER A 29 4.40 9.96 -15.43
C SER A 29 3.48 11.18 -15.29
N TYR A 30 3.04 11.48 -14.07
CA TYR A 30 2.12 12.57 -13.78
C TYR A 30 2.59 13.44 -12.59
N PRO A 31 3.69 14.22 -12.76
CA PRO A 31 4.13 15.10 -11.69
C PRO A 31 3.11 16.22 -11.43
N PRO A 32 2.94 16.69 -10.19
CA PRO A 32 3.71 16.35 -9.00
C PRO A 32 3.17 15.13 -8.21
N PHE A 33 2.18 14.43 -8.73
CA PHE A 33 1.53 13.30 -8.03
C PHE A 33 2.41 12.06 -7.98
N GLU A 34 2.95 11.66 -9.13
CA GLU A 34 3.91 10.58 -9.24
C GLU A 34 4.84 10.80 -10.43
N THR A 35 6.11 10.52 -10.19
CA THR A 35 7.15 10.57 -11.21
C THR A 35 8.30 9.65 -10.80
N THR A 36 9.23 9.44 -11.71
CA THR A 36 10.45 8.67 -11.43
C THR A 36 11.63 9.64 -11.35
N ASN A 37 12.42 9.55 -10.28
CA ASN A 37 13.62 10.36 -10.12
C ASN A 37 14.80 9.78 -10.93
N GLU A 38 15.96 10.44 -10.88
CA GLU A 38 17.17 10.03 -11.60
C GLU A 38 17.69 8.66 -11.16
N LYS A 39 17.35 8.22 -9.93
CA LYS A 39 17.72 6.89 -9.40
C LYS A 39 16.72 5.79 -9.77
N GLY A 40 15.68 6.11 -10.53
CA GLY A 40 14.62 5.16 -10.87
C GLY A 40 13.59 4.93 -9.76
N GLU A 41 13.62 5.72 -8.70
CA GLU A 41 12.66 5.63 -7.60
C GLU A 41 11.37 6.38 -7.94
N ILE A 42 10.23 5.81 -7.61
CA ILE A 42 8.94 6.49 -7.75
C ILE A 42 8.78 7.46 -6.58
N ILE A 43 8.53 8.72 -6.89
CA ILE A 43 8.36 9.81 -5.91
C ILE A 43 7.13 10.66 -6.26
N GLY A 44 6.67 11.47 -5.34
CA GLY A 44 5.62 12.45 -5.55
C GLY A 44 4.59 12.47 -4.44
N PHE A 45 3.55 13.30 -4.63
CA PHE A 45 2.49 13.49 -3.65
C PHE A 45 1.76 12.19 -3.31
N ASP A 46 1.42 11.38 -4.32
CA ASP A 46 0.73 10.11 -4.09
C ASP A 46 1.60 9.12 -3.31
N VAL A 47 2.90 9.11 -3.55
CA VAL A 47 3.85 8.29 -2.78
C VAL A 47 3.90 8.74 -1.33
N ASP A 48 3.90 10.05 -1.08
CA ASP A 48 3.90 10.61 0.27
C ASP A 48 2.60 10.27 1.02
N VAL A 49 1.45 10.34 0.33
CA VAL A 49 0.15 9.91 0.89
C VAL A 49 0.19 8.43 1.26
N ALA A 50 0.65 7.57 0.35
CA ALA A 50 0.73 6.14 0.61
C ALA A 50 1.67 5.81 1.78
N ASN A 51 2.83 6.47 1.85
CA ASN A 51 3.76 6.30 2.95
C ASN A 51 3.17 6.76 4.29
N ALA A 52 2.41 7.85 4.30
CA ALA A 52 1.71 8.32 5.50
C ALA A 52 0.67 7.30 5.98
N ILE A 53 -0.08 6.69 5.05
CA ILE A 53 -1.03 5.62 5.36
C ILE A 53 -0.30 4.43 5.97
N CYS A 54 0.77 3.96 5.33
CA CYS A 54 1.54 2.82 5.82
C CYS A 54 2.13 3.07 7.20
N LYS A 55 2.62 4.29 7.46
CA LYS A 55 3.13 4.66 8.78
C LYS A 55 2.04 4.60 9.85
N GLU A 56 0.85 5.11 9.55
CA GLU A 56 -0.28 5.11 10.49
C GLU A 56 -0.74 3.70 10.86
N ILE A 57 -0.79 2.78 9.91
CA ILE A 57 -1.23 1.41 10.14
C ILE A 57 -0.08 0.44 10.43
N GLN A 58 1.15 0.94 10.58
CA GLN A 58 2.35 0.15 10.85
C GLN A 58 2.61 -0.91 9.76
N ALA A 59 2.40 -0.54 8.51
CA ALA A 59 2.66 -1.37 7.34
C ALA A 59 3.93 -0.92 6.62
N THR A 60 4.49 -1.83 5.81
CA THR A 60 5.55 -1.51 4.86
C THR A 60 4.94 -1.29 3.49
N CYS A 61 5.17 -0.13 2.89
CA CYS A 61 4.74 0.18 1.54
C CYS A 61 5.76 -0.26 0.50
N HIS A 62 5.26 -0.87 -0.58
CA HIS A 62 6.01 -1.12 -1.81
C HIS A 62 5.31 -0.41 -2.96
N PHE A 63 6.08 0.07 -3.93
CA PHE A 63 5.55 0.81 -5.09
C PHE A 63 5.92 0.10 -6.37
N LYS A 64 4.95 -0.03 -7.27
CA LYS A 64 5.09 -0.72 -8.53
C LYS A 64 4.63 0.20 -9.67
N SER A 65 5.45 0.31 -10.70
CA SER A 65 5.06 1.01 -11.93
C SER A 65 4.11 0.16 -12.76
N GLN A 66 3.06 0.79 -13.25
CA GLN A 66 2.05 0.16 -14.10
C GLN A 66 1.45 1.21 -15.02
N SER A 67 1.10 0.86 -16.26
CA SER A 67 0.36 1.79 -17.11
C SER A 67 -1.00 2.12 -16.51
N PHE A 68 -1.48 3.35 -16.68
CA PHE A 68 -2.73 3.82 -16.08
C PHE A 68 -3.92 2.94 -16.49
N ASP A 69 -4.03 2.62 -17.76
CA ASP A 69 -5.14 1.79 -18.29
C ASP A 69 -5.13 0.36 -17.75
N ALA A 70 -4.00 -0.13 -17.29
CA ALA A 70 -3.88 -1.45 -16.73
C ALA A 70 -4.08 -1.52 -15.21
N LEU A 71 -4.20 -0.37 -14.52
CA LEU A 71 -4.32 -0.33 -13.06
C LEU A 71 -5.55 -1.09 -12.56
N ILE A 72 -6.73 -0.76 -13.06
CA ILE A 72 -7.97 -1.41 -12.61
C ILE A 72 -8.02 -2.90 -12.98
N PRO A 73 -7.74 -3.30 -14.23
CA PRO A 73 -7.71 -4.72 -14.58
C PRO A 73 -6.71 -5.52 -13.74
N SER A 74 -5.51 -4.98 -13.50
CA SER A 74 -4.48 -5.65 -12.70
C SER A 74 -4.84 -5.74 -11.23
N LEU A 75 -5.50 -4.71 -10.68
CA LEU A 75 -6.02 -4.74 -9.31
C LEU A 75 -7.09 -5.84 -9.15
N LYS A 76 -8.00 -5.96 -10.11
CA LYS A 76 -9.02 -7.03 -10.13
C LYS A 76 -8.39 -8.41 -10.25
N ALA A 77 -7.27 -8.54 -10.95
CA ALA A 77 -6.49 -9.76 -11.03
C ALA A 77 -5.59 -10.00 -9.81
N LYS A 78 -5.65 -9.13 -8.80
CA LYS A 78 -4.90 -9.23 -7.54
C LYS A 78 -3.38 -9.22 -7.72
N ARG A 79 -2.89 -8.47 -8.68
CA ARG A 79 -1.44 -8.35 -8.93
C ARG A 79 -0.74 -7.41 -7.95
N PHE A 80 -1.50 -6.58 -7.28
CA PHE A 80 -1.06 -5.68 -6.19
C PHE A 80 -2.27 -5.38 -5.29
N ASP A 81 -2.04 -4.69 -4.19
CA ASP A 81 -3.07 -4.52 -3.15
C ASP A 81 -3.93 -3.29 -3.36
N ALA A 82 -3.36 -2.22 -3.90
CA ALA A 82 -4.06 -0.97 -4.15
C ALA A 82 -3.44 -0.21 -5.32
N ALA A 83 -4.24 0.60 -5.98
CA ALA A 83 -3.77 1.58 -6.96
C ALA A 83 -3.86 2.98 -6.36
N ILE A 84 -2.81 3.78 -6.55
CA ILE A 84 -2.78 5.19 -6.21
C ILE A 84 -2.07 5.93 -7.33
N SER A 85 -2.79 6.65 -8.17
CA SER A 85 -2.25 7.24 -9.40
C SER A 85 -3.02 8.49 -9.82
N ALA A 86 -3.34 9.37 -8.87
CA ALA A 86 -4.17 10.56 -9.10
C ALA A 86 -5.44 10.24 -9.89
N MET A 87 -6.05 9.09 -9.59
CA MET A 87 -7.20 8.58 -10.32
C MET A 87 -8.48 9.19 -9.77
N ASP A 88 -9.22 9.89 -10.62
CA ASP A 88 -10.52 10.44 -10.27
C ASP A 88 -11.54 9.32 -9.97
N ILE A 89 -12.35 9.55 -8.96
CA ILE A 89 -13.49 8.69 -8.65
C ILE A 89 -14.57 8.98 -9.68
N THR A 90 -14.89 8.00 -10.50
CA THR A 90 -15.98 8.08 -11.47
C THR A 90 -17.00 6.96 -11.21
N GLU A 91 -18.23 7.17 -11.66
CA GLU A 91 -19.27 6.14 -11.55
C GLU A 91 -18.86 4.84 -12.24
N ALA A 92 -18.30 4.94 -13.44
CA ALA A 92 -17.84 3.78 -14.20
C ALA A 92 -16.75 2.99 -13.47
N ARG A 93 -15.77 3.69 -12.88
CA ARG A 93 -14.69 3.07 -12.11
C ARG A 93 -15.20 2.47 -10.79
N ALA A 94 -16.12 3.17 -10.12
CA ALA A 94 -16.69 2.70 -8.85
C ALA A 94 -17.52 1.42 -8.99
N LYS A 95 -18.00 1.11 -10.20
CA LYS A 95 -18.65 -0.18 -10.50
C LYS A 95 -17.67 -1.35 -10.55
N GLN A 96 -16.39 -1.09 -10.75
CA GLN A 96 -15.38 -2.12 -10.92
C GLN A 96 -14.51 -2.33 -9.69
N VAL A 97 -14.22 -1.27 -8.94
CA VAL A 97 -13.34 -1.27 -7.77
C VAL A 97 -13.90 -0.37 -6.68
N SER A 98 -13.46 -0.59 -5.45
CA SER A 98 -13.77 0.28 -4.32
C SER A 98 -12.77 1.41 -4.24
N PHE A 99 -13.25 2.61 -3.90
CA PHE A 99 -12.43 3.79 -3.68
C PHE A 99 -12.37 4.16 -2.22
N SER A 100 -11.24 4.74 -1.81
CA SER A 100 -11.14 5.48 -0.55
C SER A 100 -11.89 6.82 -0.65
N ASN A 101 -11.96 7.54 0.47
CA ASN A 101 -12.34 8.95 0.42
C ASN A 101 -11.36 9.73 -0.47
N ALA A 102 -11.85 10.77 -1.14
CA ALA A 102 -10.98 11.64 -1.92
C ALA A 102 -9.96 12.34 -1.01
N TYR A 103 -8.69 12.32 -1.41
CA TYR A 103 -7.60 12.99 -0.68
C TYR A 103 -7.10 14.26 -1.39
N TYR A 104 -7.63 14.58 -2.54
CA TYR A 104 -7.30 15.74 -3.35
C TYR A 104 -8.52 16.12 -4.20
N ASP A 105 -8.81 17.41 -4.29
CA ASP A 105 -9.89 17.91 -5.13
C ASP A 105 -9.41 18.12 -6.55
N SER A 106 -9.94 17.32 -7.47
CA SER A 106 -9.68 17.48 -8.90
C SER A 106 -10.60 18.56 -9.45
N THR A 107 -10.01 19.63 -9.97
CA THR A 107 -10.74 20.61 -10.79
C THR A 107 -10.69 20.14 -12.24
N ALA A 108 -11.71 19.41 -12.63
CA ALA A 108 -11.89 19.07 -14.03
C ALA A 108 -12.51 20.24 -14.80
#